data_a144fa1a9037ce7a7bba379bbfee8586
#
_entry.id   a144fa1a9037ce7a7bba379bbfee8586
#
_cell.length_a   1.000
_cell.length_b   1.000
_cell.length_c   1.000
_cell.angle_alpha   90.00
_cell.angle_beta   90.00
_cell.angle_gamma   90.00
#
_symmetry.space_group_name_H-M   'P 1'
#
loop_
_entity.id
_entity.type
_entity.pdbx_description
1 polymer ?
#
loop_
_entity_poly.entity_id
_entity_poly.type
_entity_poly.pdbx_seq_one_letter_code
_entity_poly.pdbx_strand_id
1 'polypeptide(L)'
;MRILVAAVNAQKGDLAGNLARHEAVLEQARVQGCQLAVFPEFSLTGSVDPGRYPERALAVDAAPVRAVLEATWRTGVAAVFGIAERAGPAFYITQLYGHDGRLGGVYRKRHLGEDEEGFQTGESPGVFRLGAARFGVTICAESGVDFPWDDAAAGGASVIVFCSAPGLYGRRTDELGWRDGHAWWVSAGLGDAVRHARRLGVPVAMATQAGATEDEDFPGLAAVVSPDGQVARLPDWQPGSLVVEVPADVTVHPVREAVRCLLVDQTGRALLVRYADRRAVASWWGVPGGGLDPGEDHLAAVRRELREELAREDLQVGPWIGRRCRTFWLGRWMTQRERWVLCRAEPFEVDPAHVRTLSAEGIGELRWWGAEELRASGAVVTPRELPGLLERTARGDLPDPDEDLGV
;
A
#
# COMPACT_ATOMS: atom_id res chain seq x y z
N MET A 1 15.49 -4.77 -12.85
CA MET A 1 16.24 -4.91 -11.57
C MET A 1 16.25 -6.37 -11.16
N ARG A 2 17.42 -6.93 -10.84
CA ARG A 2 17.54 -8.33 -10.41
C ARG A 2 17.52 -8.40 -8.89
N ILE A 3 16.61 -9.18 -8.32
CA ILE A 3 16.31 -9.25 -6.89
C ILE A 3 16.54 -10.68 -6.39
N LEU A 4 17.19 -10.83 -5.24
CA LEU A 4 17.18 -12.07 -4.48
C LEU A 4 16.15 -11.94 -3.36
N VAL A 5 15.21 -12.87 -3.30
CA VAL A 5 14.19 -12.97 -2.24
C VAL A 5 14.53 -14.14 -1.36
N ALA A 6 14.67 -13.92 -0.06
CA ALA A 6 15.16 -14.95 0.85
C ALA A 6 14.07 -15.43 1.83
N ALA A 7 13.95 -16.75 1.98
CA ALA A 7 13.31 -17.38 3.13
C ALA A 7 14.40 -17.80 4.12
N VAL A 8 14.50 -17.13 5.25
CA VAL A 8 15.56 -17.37 6.24
C VAL A 8 15.01 -17.77 7.60
N ASN A 9 15.77 -18.57 8.32
CA ASN A 9 15.49 -18.90 9.70
C ASN A 9 16.13 -17.85 10.62
N ALA A 10 15.35 -16.94 11.18
CA ALA A 10 15.81 -15.93 12.10
C ALA A 10 15.50 -16.33 13.55
N GLN A 11 16.54 -16.69 14.30
CA GLN A 11 16.40 -17.09 15.70
C GLN A 11 16.17 -15.87 16.61
N LYS A 12 15.25 -16.01 17.57
CA LYS A 12 14.86 -14.93 18.48
C LYS A 12 16.05 -14.50 19.37
N GLY A 13 16.55 -13.28 19.15
CA GLY A 13 17.65 -12.70 19.92
C GLY A 13 19.06 -13.22 19.57
N ASP A 14 19.20 -14.15 18.63
CA ASP A 14 20.52 -14.59 18.12
C ASP A 14 21.04 -13.61 17.05
N LEU A 15 21.43 -12.43 17.50
CA LEU A 15 21.89 -11.37 16.60
C LEU A 15 23.11 -11.77 15.77
N ALA A 16 24.04 -12.55 16.35
CA ALA A 16 25.25 -12.97 15.67
C ALA A 16 24.95 -14.00 14.55
N GLY A 17 24.14 -15.01 14.86
CA GLY A 17 23.74 -16.01 13.86
C GLY A 17 22.85 -15.42 12.78
N ASN A 18 21.93 -14.53 13.13
CA ASN A 18 21.08 -13.85 12.16
C ASN A 18 21.91 -12.92 11.24
N LEU A 19 22.88 -12.18 11.80
CA LEU A 19 23.81 -11.36 11.01
C LEU A 19 24.61 -12.22 10.01
N ALA A 20 25.14 -13.35 10.46
CA ALA A 20 25.88 -14.25 9.58
C ALA A 20 25.01 -14.77 8.41
N ARG A 21 23.72 -15.01 8.64
CA ARG A 21 22.76 -15.37 7.58
C ARG A 21 22.54 -14.22 6.59
N HIS A 22 22.44 -12.96 7.07
CA HIS A 22 22.35 -11.80 6.20
C HIS A 22 23.60 -11.66 5.31
N GLU A 23 24.79 -11.80 5.89
CA GLU A 23 26.06 -11.73 5.14
C GLU A 23 26.14 -12.82 4.07
N ALA A 24 25.74 -14.06 4.41
CA ALA A 24 25.74 -15.17 3.44
C ALA A 24 24.75 -14.93 2.29
N VAL A 25 23.55 -14.42 2.57
CA VAL A 25 22.56 -14.11 1.54
C VAL A 25 23.00 -12.93 0.67
N LEU A 26 23.61 -11.89 1.24
CA LEU A 26 24.15 -10.76 0.50
C LEU A 26 25.31 -11.20 -0.42
N GLU A 27 26.18 -12.07 0.06
CA GLU A 27 27.24 -12.63 -0.77
C GLU A 27 26.69 -13.50 -1.91
N GLN A 28 25.69 -14.33 -1.64
CA GLN A 28 24.97 -15.08 -2.67
C GLN A 28 24.34 -14.14 -3.71
N ALA A 29 23.68 -13.06 -3.27
CA ALA A 29 23.08 -12.06 -4.15
C ALA A 29 24.15 -11.38 -5.04
N ARG A 30 25.32 -11.05 -4.47
CA ARG A 30 26.46 -10.51 -5.20
C ARG A 30 26.92 -11.46 -6.30
N VAL A 31 27.15 -12.72 -5.97
CA VAL A 31 27.61 -13.75 -6.94
C VAL A 31 26.59 -13.94 -8.07
N GLN A 32 25.30 -13.80 -7.76
CA GLN A 32 24.21 -13.93 -8.75
C GLN A 32 23.90 -12.61 -9.48
N GLY A 33 24.64 -11.53 -9.24
CA GLY A 33 24.48 -10.24 -9.92
C GLY A 33 23.18 -9.51 -9.55
N CYS A 34 22.67 -9.73 -8.34
CA CYS A 34 21.48 -9.04 -7.85
C CYS A 34 21.83 -7.63 -7.37
N GLN A 35 20.92 -6.69 -7.54
CA GLN A 35 21.01 -5.33 -7.01
C GLN A 35 20.38 -5.20 -5.63
N LEU A 36 19.39 -6.05 -5.30
CA LEU A 36 18.64 -6.01 -4.05
C LEU A 36 18.50 -7.42 -3.46
N ALA A 37 18.71 -7.55 -2.16
CA ALA A 37 18.32 -8.70 -1.36
C ALA A 37 17.16 -8.32 -0.44
N VAL A 38 16.11 -9.16 -0.43
CA VAL A 38 14.91 -8.96 0.38
C VAL A 38 14.84 -10.03 1.44
N PHE A 39 14.80 -9.61 2.69
CA PHE A 39 14.71 -10.46 3.86
C PHE A 39 13.33 -10.38 4.50
N PRO A 40 12.92 -11.40 5.28
CA PRO A 40 11.67 -11.41 6.02
C PRO A 40 11.55 -10.29 7.06
N GLU A 41 10.34 -10.11 7.55
CA GLU A 41 10.05 -9.40 8.80
C GLU A 41 10.88 -9.99 9.95
N PHE A 42 11.39 -9.15 10.84
CA PHE A 42 12.25 -9.53 11.98
C PHE A 42 13.52 -10.34 11.62
N SER A 43 13.99 -10.28 10.40
CA SER A 43 15.08 -11.15 9.93
C SER A 43 16.39 -11.00 10.72
N LEU A 44 16.64 -9.85 11.36
CA LEU A 44 17.87 -9.63 12.17
C LEU A 44 17.63 -9.93 13.65
N THR A 45 16.49 -9.56 14.24
CA THR A 45 16.19 -9.76 15.66
C THR A 45 15.56 -11.10 15.97
N GLY A 46 14.94 -11.76 14.98
CA GLY A 46 13.90 -12.75 15.19
C GLY A 46 12.60 -12.07 15.65
N SER A 47 11.50 -12.83 15.66
CA SER A 47 10.18 -12.37 16.10
C SER A 47 10.16 -12.23 17.64
N VAL A 48 10.57 -11.08 18.13
CA VAL A 48 10.73 -10.77 19.56
C VAL A 48 9.50 -10.02 20.05
N ASP A 49 8.91 -10.46 21.16
CA ASP A 49 7.91 -9.70 21.91
C ASP A 49 8.61 -8.62 22.77
N PRO A 50 8.46 -7.33 22.47
CA PRO A 50 9.11 -6.25 23.21
C PRO A 50 8.51 -6.02 24.59
N GLY A 51 7.29 -6.47 24.84
CA GLY A 51 6.68 -6.44 26.17
C GLY A 51 7.38 -7.39 27.14
N ARG A 52 7.88 -8.52 26.61
CA ARG A 52 8.59 -9.54 27.41
C ARG A 52 10.11 -9.39 27.38
N TYR A 53 10.67 -8.95 26.24
CA TYR A 53 12.12 -8.86 26.01
C TYR A 53 12.51 -7.53 25.35
N PRO A 54 12.28 -6.39 26.03
CA PRO A 54 12.54 -5.07 25.47
C PRO A 54 14.02 -4.82 25.10
N GLU A 55 14.94 -5.53 25.78
CA GLU A 55 16.38 -5.45 25.52
C GLU A 55 16.82 -6.11 24.21
N ARG A 56 15.98 -6.96 23.61
CA ARG A 56 16.25 -7.61 22.31
C ARG A 56 15.84 -6.74 21.12
N ALA A 57 15.06 -5.69 21.34
CA ALA A 57 14.75 -4.71 20.31
C ALA A 57 15.93 -3.77 20.05
N LEU A 58 16.16 -3.40 18.80
CA LEU A 58 17.31 -2.64 18.34
C LEU A 58 16.94 -1.22 17.96
N ALA A 59 17.80 -0.25 18.26
CA ALA A 59 17.75 1.04 17.62
C ALA A 59 18.20 0.94 16.14
N VAL A 60 17.72 1.81 15.27
CA VAL A 60 18.08 1.81 13.84
C VAL A 60 19.56 2.05 13.56
N ASP A 61 20.28 2.60 14.54
CA ASP A 61 21.73 2.82 14.52
C ASP A 61 22.52 1.83 15.38
N ALA A 62 21.90 0.74 15.85
CA ALA A 62 22.57 -0.28 16.65
C ALA A 62 23.70 -0.98 15.88
N ALA A 63 24.69 -1.50 16.60
CA ALA A 63 25.86 -2.16 16.00
C ALA A 63 25.49 -3.30 15.04
N PRO A 64 24.54 -4.21 15.33
CA PRO A 64 24.12 -5.24 14.36
C PRO A 64 23.51 -4.67 13.08
N VAL A 65 22.75 -3.59 13.18
CA VAL A 65 22.20 -2.88 11.99
C VAL A 65 23.34 -2.31 11.14
N ARG A 66 24.28 -1.61 11.79
CA ARG A 66 25.45 -1.08 11.07
C ARG A 66 26.27 -2.18 10.38
N ALA A 67 26.38 -3.37 10.98
CA ALA A 67 27.09 -4.50 10.37
C ALA A 67 26.39 -4.99 9.08
N VAL A 68 25.06 -5.06 9.04
CA VAL A 68 24.31 -5.35 7.80
C VAL A 68 24.53 -4.25 6.77
N LEU A 69 24.49 -2.96 7.17
CA LEU A 69 24.78 -1.85 6.26
C LEU A 69 26.20 -1.94 5.68
N GLU A 70 27.21 -2.24 6.49
CA GLU A 70 28.57 -2.45 6.03
C GLU A 70 28.66 -3.62 5.03
N ALA A 71 27.91 -4.70 5.26
CA ALA A 71 27.82 -5.81 4.32
C ALA A 71 27.22 -5.37 2.97
N THR A 72 26.27 -4.44 2.95
CA THR A 72 25.75 -3.88 1.67
C THR A 72 26.85 -3.15 0.89
N TRP A 73 27.74 -2.43 1.58
CA TRP A 73 28.87 -1.76 0.92
C TRP A 73 29.90 -2.76 0.39
N ARG A 74 30.27 -3.78 1.18
CA ARG A 74 31.23 -4.80 0.77
C ARG A 74 30.77 -5.60 -0.45
N THR A 75 29.46 -5.87 -0.53
CA THR A 75 28.89 -6.69 -1.61
C THR A 75 28.39 -5.87 -2.79
N GLY A 76 28.16 -4.57 -2.63
CA GLY A 76 27.50 -3.72 -3.62
C GLY A 76 26.01 -4.08 -3.82
N VAL A 77 25.42 -4.86 -2.91
CA VAL A 77 24.01 -5.29 -2.95
C VAL A 77 23.21 -4.53 -1.89
N ALA A 78 22.14 -3.88 -2.30
CA ALA A 78 21.21 -3.27 -1.37
C ALA A 78 20.43 -4.34 -0.59
N ALA A 79 19.96 -4.01 0.62
CA ALA A 79 19.19 -4.91 1.47
C ALA A 79 17.90 -4.26 1.99
N VAL A 80 16.79 -5.01 2.01
CA VAL A 80 15.62 -4.73 2.83
C VAL A 80 15.55 -5.80 3.91
N PHE A 81 15.66 -5.43 5.19
CA PHE A 81 15.77 -6.38 6.30
C PHE A 81 15.03 -5.91 7.55
N GLY A 82 14.51 -6.84 8.34
CA GLY A 82 13.58 -6.60 9.43
C GLY A 82 14.19 -6.61 10.82
N ILE A 83 13.72 -5.71 11.68
CA ILE A 83 14.03 -5.65 13.11
C ILE A 83 12.77 -5.40 13.96
N ALA A 84 12.78 -5.89 15.20
CA ALA A 84 12.02 -5.27 16.28
C ALA A 84 12.76 -3.98 16.65
N GLU A 85 12.19 -2.83 16.34
CA GLU A 85 12.81 -1.53 16.58
C GLU A 85 12.46 -1.00 17.95
N ARG A 86 13.44 -0.40 18.63
CA ARG A 86 13.23 0.45 19.81
C ARG A 86 13.56 1.90 19.47
N ALA A 87 12.57 2.79 19.52
CA ALA A 87 12.72 4.23 19.32
C ALA A 87 12.28 4.98 20.59
N GLY A 88 13.22 5.26 21.48
CA GLY A 88 12.91 5.79 22.82
C GLY A 88 12.08 4.80 23.65
N PRO A 89 10.88 5.20 24.12
CA PRO A 89 9.98 4.29 24.86
C PRO A 89 9.11 3.42 23.95
N ALA A 90 9.06 3.68 22.66
CA ALA A 90 8.19 3.00 21.69
C ALA A 90 8.91 1.86 20.99
N PHE A 91 8.13 0.84 20.59
CA PHE A 91 8.59 -0.27 19.78
C PHE A 91 7.82 -0.31 18.46
N TYR A 92 8.51 -0.71 17.37
CA TYR A 92 7.94 -0.82 16.03
C TYR A 92 8.39 -2.10 15.35
N ILE A 93 7.57 -2.63 14.48
CA ILE A 93 7.96 -3.65 13.51
C ILE A 93 8.49 -2.90 12.30
N THR A 94 9.78 -3.05 12.01
CA THR A 94 10.47 -2.15 11.08
C THR A 94 11.25 -2.93 10.02
N GLN A 95 11.04 -2.54 8.76
CA GLN A 95 11.93 -2.90 7.66
C GLN A 95 12.88 -1.74 7.36
N LEU A 96 14.17 -2.05 7.37
CA LEU A 96 15.24 -1.11 7.05
C LEU A 96 15.70 -1.33 5.60
N TYR A 97 15.90 -0.24 4.88
CA TYR A 97 16.55 -0.25 3.58
C TYR A 97 17.98 0.24 3.71
N GLY A 98 18.94 -0.63 3.38
CA GLY A 98 20.37 -0.35 3.38
C GLY A 98 20.97 -0.38 1.98
N HIS A 99 21.82 0.59 1.65
CA HIS A 99 22.54 0.64 0.37
C HIS A 99 23.87 1.39 0.54
N ASP A 100 24.93 0.91 -0.09
CA ASP A 100 26.27 1.52 -0.06
C ASP A 100 26.77 1.85 1.36
N GLY A 101 26.54 0.95 2.31
CA GLY A 101 26.96 1.12 3.70
C GLY A 101 26.11 2.10 4.51
N ARG A 102 25.01 2.60 3.97
CA ARG A 102 24.18 3.65 4.58
C ARG A 102 22.75 3.18 4.75
N LEU A 103 22.09 3.70 5.77
CA LEU A 103 20.65 3.59 5.91
C LEU A 103 19.99 4.51 4.89
N GLY A 104 19.32 3.91 3.90
CA GLY A 104 18.61 4.59 2.83
C GLY A 104 17.13 4.84 3.14
N GLY A 105 16.57 4.14 4.16
CA GLY A 105 15.19 4.33 4.56
C GLY A 105 14.75 3.41 5.69
N VAL A 106 13.64 3.81 6.30
CA VAL A 106 12.98 3.11 7.42
C VAL A 106 11.50 3.01 7.10
N TYR A 107 10.96 1.80 7.15
CA TYR A 107 9.53 1.55 7.04
C TYR A 107 9.05 0.85 8.30
N ARG A 108 8.17 1.49 9.05
CA ARG A 108 7.49 0.95 10.22
C ARG A 108 6.12 0.44 9.81
N LYS A 109 5.79 -0.77 10.23
CA LYS A 109 4.49 -1.41 9.95
C LYS A 109 3.33 -0.51 10.33
N ARG A 110 2.38 -0.33 9.43
CA ARG A 110 1.27 0.64 9.58
C ARG A 110 -0.06 -0.01 9.95
N HIS A 111 -0.12 -1.35 9.83
CA HIS A 111 -1.26 -2.15 10.29
C HIS A 111 -0.73 -3.36 11.06
N LEU A 112 -1.10 -3.46 12.33
CA LEU A 112 -0.64 -4.51 13.24
C LEU A 112 -1.61 -5.70 13.23
N GLY A 113 -1.06 -6.91 13.43
CA GLY A 113 -1.83 -8.11 13.73
C GLY A 113 -2.36 -8.11 15.17
N GLU A 114 -3.27 -9.03 15.45
CA GLU A 114 -3.90 -9.16 16.78
C GLU A 114 -2.91 -9.53 17.91
N ASP A 115 -1.79 -10.15 17.57
CA ASP A 115 -0.74 -10.58 18.50
C ASP A 115 0.45 -9.60 18.59
N GLU A 116 0.31 -8.39 18.03
CA GLU A 116 1.36 -7.38 17.96
C GLU A 116 1.12 -6.17 18.90
N GLU A 117 0.33 -6.34 19.97
CA GLU A 117 -0.07 -5.27 20.90
C GLU A 117 1.10 -4.50 21.56
N GLY A 118 2.29 -5.10 21.63
CA GLY A 118 3.50 -4.46 22.16
C GLY A 118 4.14 -3.43 21.22
N PHE A 119 3.69 -3.33 19.97
CA PHE A 119 4.23 -2.43 18.96
C PHE A 119 3.30 -1.25 18.68
N GLN A 120 3.87 -0.20 18.08
CA GLN A 120 3.14 0.95 17.57
C GLN A 120 3.15 0.95 16.04
N THR A 121 2.15 1.58 15.43
CA THR A 121 2.07 1.75 13.97
C THR A 121 2.97 2.88 13.47
N GLY A 122 3.56 2.69 12.29
CA GLY A 122 4.21 3.75 11.53
C GLY A 122 3.21 4.64 10.78
N GLU A 123 3.71 5.75 10.24
CA GLU A 123 2.88 6.73 9.52
C GLU A 123 3.27 6.89 8.05
N SER A 124 4.56 6.71 7.74
CA SER A 124 5.10 7.02 6.42
C SER A 124 4.93 5.87 5.42
N PRO A 125 4.60 6.13 4.15
CA PRO A 125 4.63 5.11 3.12
C PRO A 125 6.04 4.57 2.89
N GLY A 126 6.11 3.26 2.64
CA GLY A 126 7.37 2.55 2.45
C GLY A 126 7.82 2.51 0.99
N VAL A 127 8.16 3.66 0.39
CA VAL A 127 8.64 3.72 -0.99
C VAL A 127 10.07 4.25 -1.05
N PHE A 128 10.96 3.46 -1.65
CA PHE A 128 12.39 3.75 -1.72
C PHE A 128 12.92 3.69 -3.15
N ARG A 129 14.12 4.25 -3.38
CA ARG A 129 14.80 4.22 -4.69
C ARG A 129 16.08 3.42 -4.64
N LEU A 130 16.30 2.61 -5.68
CA LEU A 130 17.57 1.95 -5.97
C LEU A 130 17.91 2.16 -7.45
N GLY A 131 18.85 3.05 -7.73
CA GLY A 131 19.14 3.49 -9.09
C GLY A 131 17.93 4.16 -9.76
N ALA A 132 17.51 3.65 -10.91
CA ALA A 132 16.31 4.10 -11.61
C ALA A 132 15.01 3.52 -11.03
N ALA A 133 15.09 2.37 -10.35
CA ALA A 133 13.92 1.67 -9.83
C ALA A 133 13.39 2.31 -8.54
N ARG A 134 12.07 2.21 -8.35
CA ARG A 134 11.41 2.44 -7.06
C ARG A 134 10.80 1.13 -6.59
N PHE A 135 10.87 0.86 -5.30
CA PHE A 135 10.21 -0.30 -4.72
C PHE A 135 9.43 0.10 -3.48
N GLY A 136 8.29 -0.56 -3.30
CA GLY A 136 7.47 -0.43 -2.10
C GLY A 136 7.82 -1.51 -1.09
N VAL A 137 7.51 -1.28 0.18
CA VAL A 137 7.66 -2.26 1.27
C VAL A 137 6.32 -2.41 1.98
N THR A 138 5.92 -3.66 2.21
CA THR A 138 4.78 -4.03 3.07
C THR A 138 5.17 -5.17 3.99
N ILE A 139 4.51 -5.27 5.16
CA ILE A 139 4.88 -6.20 6.24
C ILE A 139 3.68 -7.04 6.68
N CYS A 140 3.79 -8.34 6.57
CA CYS A 140 2.97 -9.42 7.16
C CYS A 140 1.45 -9.12 7.23
N ALA A 141 0.90 -8.74 8.39
CA ALA A 141 -0.52 -8.45 8.59
C ALA A 141 -1.08 -7.33 7.66
N GLU A 142 -0.22 -6.51 7.07
CA GLU A 142 -0.63 -5.54 6.05
C GLU A 142 -1.16 -6.20 4.77
N SER A 143 -0.98 -7.52 4.58
CA SER A 143 -1.59 -8.24 3.46
C SER A 143 -3.13 -8.20 3.51
N GLY A 144 -3.71 -8.12 4.70
CA GLY A 144 -5.16 -8.08 4.93
C GLY A 144 -5.83 -6.72 4.65
N VAL A 145 -5.06 -5.65 4.43
CA VAL A 145 -5.57 -4.30 4.19
C VAL A 145 -4.98 -3.71 2.91
N ASP A 146 -5.72 -2.81 2.27
CA ASP A 146 -5.32 -2.30 0.95
C ASP A 146 -4.37 -1.10 1.02
N PHE A 147 -4.51 -0.22 2.04
CA PHE A 147 -3.87 1.10 2.04
C PHE A 147 -2.33 1.10 1.99
N PRO A 148 -1.56 0.20 2.62
CA PRO A 148 -0.10 0.22 2.50
C PRO A 148 0.36 -0.11 1.07
N TRP A 149 -0.38 -0.99 0.41
CA TRP A 149 -0.11 -1.40 -0.97
C TRP A 149 -0.48 -0.32 -1.98
N ASP A 150 -1.62 0.37 -1.75
CA ASP A 150 -2.07 1.48 -2.57
C ASP A 150 -1.08 2.64 -2.52
N ASP A 151 -0.60 2.99 -1.32
CA ASP A 151 0.41 4.01 -1.12
C ASP A 151 1.73 3.67 -1.81
N ALA A 152 2.16 2.40 -1.74
CA ALA A 152 3.37 1.93 -2.43
C ALA A 152 3.23 2.08 -3.96
N ALA A 153 2.10 1.67 -4.52
CA ALA A 153 1.82 1.79 -5.95
C ALA A 153 1.69 3.26 -6.37
N ALA A 154 0.96 4.08 -5.60
CA ALA A 154 0.81 5.53 -5.85
C ALA A 154 2.16 6.27 -5.76
N GLY A 155 3.07 5.82 -4.89
CA GLY A 155 4.45 6.28 -4.80
C GLY A 155 5.32 5.91 -6.01
N GLY A 156 4.78 5.15 -6.95
CA GLY A 156 5.44 4.74 -8.20
C GLY A 156 6.37 3.54 -8.01
N ALA A 157 6.07 2.64 -7.10
CA ALA A 157 6.83 1.40 -6.96
C ALA A 157 6.69 0.54 -8.22
N SER A 158 7.81 0.11 -8.80
CA SER A 158 7.86 -0.85 -9.91
C SER A 158 7.84 -2.31 -9.43
N VAL A 159 8.01 -2.52 -8.13
CA VAL A 159 7.85 -3.79 -7.41
C VAL A 159 7.52 -3.49 -5.96
N ILE A 160 6.69 -4.31 -5.33
CA ILE A 160 6.45 -4.26 -3.89
C ILE A 160 7.14 -5.46 -3.25
N VAL A 161 8.01 -5.22 -2.26
CA VAL A 161 8.59 -6.27 -1.45
C VAL A 161 7.71 -6.51 -0.23
N PHE A 162 7.25 -7.75 -0.07
CA PHE A 162 6.37 -8.18 0.99
C PHE A 162 7.15 -9.05 1.96
N CYS A 163 7.41 -8.53 3.15
CA CYS A 163 8.27 -9.13 4.16
C CYS A 163 7.42 -9.69 5.32
N SER A 164 7.53 -10.99 5.63
CA SER A 164 6.62 -11.63 6.56
C SER A 164 7.31 -12.57 7.54
N ALA A 165 6.74 -12.66 8.75
CA ALA A 165 7.07 -13.66 9.76
C ALA A 165 5.79 -14.21 10.41
N PRO A 166 4.90 -14.88 9.63
CA PRO A 166 3.67 -15.44 10.15
C PRO A 166 3.99 -16.67 10.98
N GLY A 167 3.81 -16.59 12.28
CA GLY A 167 4.00 -17.71 13.19
C GLY A 167 2.99 -18.82 12.93
N LEU A 168 3.41 -20.07 13.14
CA LEU A 168 2.54 -21.23 13.03
C LEU A 168 1.85 -21.58 14.37
N TYR A 169 1.82 -20.63 15.31
CA TYR A 169 1.22 -20.82 16.64
C TYR A 169 1.75 -22.06 17.36
N GLY A 170 3.08 -22.11 17.51
CA GLY A 170 3.81 -23.18 18.16
C GLY A 170 4.65 -24.03 17.22
N ARG A 171 5.14 -25.15 17.72
CA ARG A 171 6.12 -25.98 17.03
C ARG A 171 5.48 -27.12 16.22
N ARG A 172 6.10 -27.42 15.09
CA ARG A 172 5.75 -28.56 14.24
C ARG A 172 6.68 -29.73 14.56
N THR A 173 6.08 -30.90 14.80
CA THR A 173 6.83 -32.10 15.25
C THR A 173 7.06 -33.10 14.14
N ASP A 174 6.34 -32.98 13.03
CA ASP A 174 6.39 -33.91 11.91
C ASP A 174 6.27 -33.20 10.55
N GLU A 175 6.53 -33.93 9.49
CA GLU A 175 6.49 -33.41 8.11
C GLU A 175 5.09 -32.96 7.70
N LEU A 176 4.03 -33.61 8.18
CA LEU A 176 2.66 -33.25 7.85
C LEU A 176 2.32 -31.86 8.40
N GLY A 177 2.64 -31.61 9.67
CA GLY A 177 2.45 -30.29 10.30
C GLY A 177 3.20 -29.17 9.59
N TRP A 178 4.42 -29.44 9.09
CA TRP A 178 5.17 -28.47 8.29
C TRP A 178 4.51 -28.23 6.94
N ARG A 179 4.07 -29.28 6.26
CA ARG A 179 3.38 -29.18 4.98
C ARG A 179 2.07 -28.40 5.09
N ASP A 180 1.28 -28.66 6.13
CA ASP A 180 0.02 -27.98 6.39
C ASP A 180 0.25 -26.50 6.72
N GLY A 181 1.25 -26.17 7.55
CA GLY A 181 1.63 -24.81 7.85
C GLY A 181 2.09 -24.03 6.61
N HIS A 182 2.89 -24.66 5.75
CA HIS A 182 3.30 -24.06 4.48
C HIS A 182 2.11 -23.86 3.53
N ALA A 183 1.24 -24.86 3.39
CA ALA A 183 0.05 -24.79 2.55
C ALA A 183 -0.92 -23.69 3.01
N TRP A 184 -1.07 -23.52 4.32
CA TRP A 184 -1.85 -22.42 4.88
C TRP A 184 -1.28 -21.06 4.41
N TRP A 185 0.03 -20.84 4.53
CA TRP A 185 0.64 -19.56 4.15
C TRP A 185 0.65 -19.32 2.64
N VAL A 186 0.77 -20.37 1.85
CA VAL A 186 0.57 -20.32 0.39
C VAL A 186 -0.87 -19.90 0.05
N SER A 187 -1.86 -20.37 0.80
CA SER A 187 -3.25 -19.96 0.58
C SER A 187 -3.53 -18.53 1.05
N ALA A 188 -3.08 -18.18 2.25
CA ALA A 188 -3.33 -16.87 2.87
C ALA A 188 -2.38 -15.81 2.32
N GLY A 189 -1.12 -15.78 2.78
CA GLY A 189 -0.18 -14.70 2.46
C GLY A 189 0.17 -14.58 0.98
N LEU A 190 0.44 -15.73 0.29
CA LEU A 190 0.69 -15.67 -1.14
C LEU A 190 -0.60 -15.40 -1.92
N GLY A 191 -1.75 -15.87 -1.45
CA GLY A 191 -3.06 -15.54 -2.03
C GLY A 191 -3.31 -14.04 -2.01
N ASP A 192 -3.03 -13.37 -0.89
CA ASP A 192 -3.11 -11.91 -0.76
C ASP A 192 -2.11 -11.20 -1.66
N ALA A 193 -0.85 -11.67 -1.74
CA ALA A 193 0.15 -11.12 -2.64
C ALA A 193 -0.31 -11.19 -4.11
N VAL A 194 -0.94 -12.30 -4.53
CA VAL A 194 -1.54 -12.45 -5.87
C VAL A 194 -2.68 -11.47 -6.07
N ARG A 195 -3.56 -11.31 -5.09
CA ARG A 195 -4.65 -10.34 -5.12
C ARG A 195 -4.13 -8.92 -5.31
N HIS A 196 -3.14 -8.50 -4.52
CA HIS A 196 -2.55 -7.17 -4.62
C HIS A 196 -1.78 -6.95 -5.92
N ALA A 197 -0.97 -7.93 -6.37
CA ALA A 197 -0.24 -7.83 -7.63
C ALA A 197 -1.20 -7.59 -8.81
N ARG A 198 -2.29 -8.35 -8.88
CA ARG A 198 -3.31 -8.18 -9.93
C ARG A 198 -4.07 -6.86 -9.80
N ARG A 199 -4.46 -6.48 -8.60
CA ARG A 199 -5.21 -5.25 -8.33
C ARG A 199 -4.42 -4.00 -8.69
N LEU A 200 -3.12 -4.00 -8.39
CA LEU A 200 -2.24 -2.86 -8.58
C LEU A 200 -1.49 -2.86 -9.92
N GLY A 201 -1.42 -4.00 -10.59
CA GLY A 201 -0.59 -4.15 -11.79
C GLY A 201 0.92 -4.05 -11.51
N VAL A 202 1.33 -4.35 -10.27
CA VAL A 202 2.71 -4.25 -9.79
C VAL A 202 3.16 -5.63 -9.31
N PRO A 203 4.34 -6.11 -9.72
CA PRO A 203 4.87 -7.39 -9.23
C PRO A 203 5.15 -7.33 -7.73
N VAL A 204 4.99 -8.46 -7.04
CA VAL A 204 5.26 -8.61 -5.61
C VAL A 204 6.39 -9.61 -5.40
N ALA A 205 7.41 -9.20 -4.64
CA ALA A 205 8.52 -10.07 -4.21
C ALA A 205 8.35 -10.39 -2.72
N MET A 206 8.00 -11.63 -2.39
CA MET A 206 7.60 -12.05 -1.05
C MET A 206 8.71 -12.84 -0.37
N ALA A 207 9.16 -12.37 0.79
CA ALA A 207 10.14 -13.00 1.67
C ALA A 207 9.49 -13.38 3.00
N THR A 208 9.54 -14.67 3.37
CA THR A 208 8.92 -15.16 4.61
C THR A 208 9.94 -15.85 5.50
N GLN A 209 9.86 -15.64 6.81
CA GLN A 209 10.66 -16.38 7.79
C GLN A 209 10.37 -17.89 7.69
N ALA A 210 11.40 -18.70 7.84
CA ALA A 210 11.34 -20.14 7.63
C ALA A 210 11.93 -20.92 8.80
N GLY A 211 11.38 -22.13 9.01
CA GLY A 211 11.95 -23.12 9.92
C GLY A 211 11.66 -22.92 11.39
N ALA A 212 12.27 -23.75 12.21
CA ALA A 212 12.03 -23.83 13.65
C ALA A 212 12.80 -22.74 14.42
N THR A 213 12.15 -22.15 15.40
CA THR A 213 12.78 -21.34 16.45
C THR A 213 12.59 -21.97 17.84
N GLU A 214 12.97 -21.28 18.90
CA GLU A 214 12.88 -21.82 20.27
C GLU A 214 11.46 -22.19 20.69
N ASP A 215 10.49 -21.36 20.37
CA ASP A 215 9.09 -21.44 20.85
C ASP A 215 8.05 -21.45 19.70
N GLU A 216 8.44 -21.12 18.47
CA GLU A 216 7.56 -21.01 17.34
C GLU A 216 8.23 -21.41 16.04
N ASP A 217 7.47 -21.93 15.11
CA ASP A 217 7.91 -22.32 13.78
C ASP A 217 7.30 -21.39 12.72
N PHE A 218 7.98 -21.26 11.57
CA PHE A 218 7.58 -20.39 10.48
C PHE A 218 7.48 -21.12 9.16
N PRO A 219 6.45 -20.85 8.35
CA PRO A 219 6.09 -21.67 7.19
C PRO A 219 7.07 -21.67 6.03
N GLY A 220 7.98 -20.70 5.98
CA GLY A 220 8.95 -20.55 4.90
C GLY A 220 8.29 -20.31 3.54
N LEU A 221 8.65 -19.24 2.88
CA LEU A 221 8.27 -19.01 1.50
C LEU A 221 9.12 -17.87 0.91
N ALA A 222 9.78 -18.12 -0.22
CA ALA A 222 10.23 -17.05 -1.10
C ALA A 222 9.48 -17.18 -2.42
N ALA A 223 8.83 -16.10 -2.83
CA ALA A 223 8.00 -16.09 -4.03
C ALA A 223 8.05 -14.75 -4.75
N VAL A 224 7.79 -14.77 -6.05
CA VAL A 224 7.53 -13.58 -6.84
C VAL A 224 6.25 -13.78 -7.64
N VAL A 225 5.41 -12.78 -7.57
CA VAL A 225 4.12 -12.73 -8.25
C VAL A 225 4.20 -11.65 -9.33
N SER A 226 3.91 -12.00 -10.57
CA SER A 226 3.80 -11.04 -11.67
C SER A 226 2.47 -10.27 -11.61
N PRO A 227 2.35 -9.14 -12.32
CA PRO A 227 1.12 -8.34 -12.33
C PRO A 227 -0.13 -9.09 -12.83
N ASP A 228 0.04 -10.12 -13.63
CA ASP A 228 -1.05 -11.02 -14.09
C ASP A 228 -1.33 -12.18 -13.12
N GLY A 229 -0.56 -12.25 -12.02
CA GLY A 229 -0.72 -13.23 -10.96
C GLY A 229 -0.02 -14.57 -11.20
N GLN A 230 0.92 -14.65 -12.14
CA GLN A 230 1.81 -15.81 -12.26
C GLN A 230 2.77 -15.84 -11.08
N VAL A 231 3.05 -17.05 -10.57
CA VAL A 231 3.87 -17.24 -9.37
C VAL A 231 5.10 -18.08 -9.68
N ALA A 232 6.28 -17.52 -9.35
CA ALA A 232 7.51 -18.29 -9.17
C ALA A 232 7.83 -18.35 -7.67
N ARG A 233 8.08 -19.56 -7.12
CA ARG A 233 8.35 -19.75 -5.69
C ARG A 233 9.25 -20.93 -5.39
N LEU A 234 9.80 -20.94 -4.17
CA LEU A 234 10.44 -22.14 -3.63
C LEU A 234 9.41 -23.28 -3.50
N PRO A 235 9.85 -24.54 -3.65
CA PRO A 235 8.95 -25.70 -3.69
C PRO A 235 8.33 -26.04 -2.33
N ASP A 236 9.04 -25.72 -1.23
CA ASP A 236 8.69 -26.16 0.13
C ASP A 236 9.00 -25.08 1.19
N TRP A 237 8.87 -25.45 2.46
CA TRP A 237 9.05 -24.60 3.65
C TRP A 237 10.50 -24.39 4.09
N GLN A 238 11.47 -25.00 3.42
CA GLN A 238 12.87 -24.94 3.83
C GLN A 238 13.45 -23.55 3.57
N PRO A 239 14.43 -23.12 4.41
CA PRO A 239 15.19 -21.93 4.10
C PRO A 239 15.83 -22.01 2.72
N GLY A 240 15.79 -20.90 1.98
CA GLY A 240 16.33 -20.85 0.63
C GLY A 240 16.16 -19.45 0.03
N SER A 241 16.50 -19.32 -1.24
CA SER A 241 16.34 -18.05 -1.95
C SER A 241 15.93 -18.25 -3.40
N LEU A 242 15.23 -17.25 -3.92
CA LEU A 242 14.79 -17.16 -5.31
C LEU A 242 15.35 -15.90 -5.95
N VAL A 243 15.97 -16.02 -7.13
CA VAL A 243 16.43 -14.87 -7.91
C VAL A 243 15.49 -14.64 -9.08
N VAL A 244 15.07 -13.39 -9.23
CA VAL A 244 14.14 -12.98 -10.28
C VAL A 244 14.56 -11.65 -10.88
N GLU A 245 14.13 -11.40 -12.10
CA GLU A 245 14.20 -10.10 -12.74
C GLU A 245 12.82 -9.43 -12.68
N VAL A 246 12.81 -8.21 -12.16
CA VAL A 246 11.61 -7.35 -12.12
C VAL A 246 11.87 -6.10 -12.95
N PRO A 247 10.82 -5.49 -13.53
CA PRO A 247 10.98 -4.22 -14.25
C PRO A 247 11.73 -3.19 -13.37
N ALA A 248 12.73 -2.53 -13.95
CA ALA A 248 13.41 -1.42 -13.28
C ALA A 248 12.66 -0.10 -13.46
N ASP A 249 11.97 0.01 -14.59
CA ASP A 249 11.17 1.18 -14.89
C ASP A 249 9.87 1.13 -14.08
N VAL A 250 9.53 2.27 -13.51
CA VAL A 250 8.20 2.50 -12.97
C VAL A 250 7.22 2.11 -14.07
N THR A 251 6.27 1.25 -13.78
CA THR A 251 5.10 1.11 -14.63
C THR A 251 4.41 2.46 -14.57
N VAL A 252 4.73 3.35 -15.52
CA VAL A 252 4.11 4.67 -15.62
C VAL A 252 2.69 4.39 -16.07
N HIS A 253 1.79 4.26 -15.09
CA HIS A 253 0.38 4.26 -15.43
C HIS A 253 0.08 5.58 -16.13
N PRO A 254 -0.63 5.57 -17.24
CA PRO A 254 -1.04 6.83 -17.88
C PRO A 254 -1.66 7.74 -16.80
N VAL A 255 -1.11 8.93 -16.66
CA VAL A 255 -1.64 9.92 -15.74
C VAL A 255 -2.81 10.61 -16.41
N ARG A 256 -3.96 10.59 -15.73
CA ARG A 256 -5.14 11.36 -16.13
C ARG A 256 -5.32 12.49 -15.14
N GLU A 257 -5.27 13.72 -15.63
CA GLU A 257 -5.69 14.87 -14.83
C GLU A 257 -7.23 14.90 -14.79
N ALA A 258 -7.79 15.28 -13.65
CA ALA A 258 -9.22 15.29 -13.42
C ALA A 258 -9.62 16.44 -12.47
N VAL A 259 -10.89 16.80 -12.52
CA VAL A 259 -11.51 17.74 -11.58
C VAL A 259 -12.62 17.06 -10.80
N ARG A 260 -12.85 17.53 -9.58
CA ARG A 260 -13.95 17.12 -8.70
C ARG A 260 -14.65 18.34 -8.13
N CYS A 261 -15.96 18.36 -8.24
CA CYS A 261 -16.77 19.50 -7.85
C CYS A 261 -17.54 19.16 -6.56
N LEU A 262 -17.03 19.62 -5.41
CA LEU A 262 -17.79 19.54 -4.15
C LEU A 262 -18.89 20.59 -4.19
N LEU A 263 -20.07 20.21 -4.68
CA LEU A 263 -21.23 21.08 -4.77
C LEU A 263 -22.04 20.99 -3.48
N VAL A 264 -22.08 22.09 -2.71
CA VAL A 264 -22.76 22.16 -1.40
C VAL A 264 -23.89 23.17 -1.42
N ASP A 265 -24.97 22.84 -0.70
CA ASP A 265 -26.09 23.76 -0.43
C ASP A 265 -25.87 24.60 0.84
N GLN A 266 -26.77 25.49 1.11
CA GLN A 266 -26.74 26.36 2.29
C GLN A 266 -26.94 25.63 3.62
N THR A 267 -27.38 24.36 3.60
CA THR A 267 -27.53 23.51 4.79
C THR A 267 -26.31 22.60 5.01
N GLY A 268 -25.29 22.67 4.14
CA GLY A 268 -24.08 21.85 4.22
C GLY A 268 -24.23 20.44 3.64
N ARG A 269 -25.30 20.17 2.85
CA ARG A 269 -25.43 18.91 2.11
C ARG A 269 -24.67 19.01 0.78
N ALA A 270 -24.10 17.90 0.33
CA ALA A 270 -23.48 17.81 -0.98
C ALA A 270 -24.36 17.06 -1.99
N LEU A 271 -24.34 17.50 -3.23
CA LEU A 271 -24.88 16.73 -4.34
C LEU A 271 -23.86 15.66 -4.74
N LEU A 272 -24.23 14.40 -4.59
CA LEU A 272 -23.41 13.26 -4.95
C LEU A 272 -24.01 12.50 -6.13
N VAL A 273 -23.11 11.90 -6.89
CA VAL A 273 -23.40 11.06 -8.05
C VAL A 273 -23.17 9.61 -7.66
N ARG A 274 -24.12 8.73 -7.95
CA ARG A 274 -23.95 7.30 -7.80
C ARG A 274 -23.36 6.69 -9.06
N TYR A 275 -22.11 6.29 -8.94
CA TYR A 275 -21.39 5.55 -9.98
C TYR A 275 -21.62 4.05 -9.83
N ALA A 276 -21.73 3.35 -10.94
CA ALA A 276 -21.85 1.89 -10.97
C ALA A 276 -20.79 1.29 -11.91
N ASP A 277 -20.02 0.34 -11.40
CA ASP A 277 -19.19 -0.51 -12.25
C ASP A 277 -20.03 -1.69 -12.76
N ARG A 278 -20.33 -1.68 -14.04
CA ARG A 278 -21.11 -2.74 -14.70
C ARG A 278 -20.42 -4.10 -14.68
N ARG A 279 -19.10 -4.15 -14.48
CA ARG A 279 -18.31 -5.39 -14.45
C ARG A 279 -18.19 -5.98 -13.04
N ALA A 280 -18.17 -5.12 -12.02
CA ALA A 280 -17.92 -5.53 -10.63
C ALA A 280 -19.18 -5.65 -9.77
N VAL A 281 -20.38 -5.34 -10.29
CA VAL A 281 -21.65 -5.27 -9.51
C VAL A 281 -21.51 -4.38 -8.27
N ALA A 282 -20.62 -3.40 -8.33
CA ALA A 282 -20.32 -2.47 -7.26
C ALA A 282 -20.84 -1.07 -7.60
N SER A 283 -21.35 -0.36 -6.62
CA SER A 283 -21.71 1.05 -6.77
C SER A 283 -21.20 1.86 -5.59
N TRP A 284 -20.85 3.12 -5.86
CA TRP A 284 -20.39 4.06 -4.85
C TRP A 284 -20.90 5.47 -5.14
N TRP A 285 -20.89 6.31 -4.13
CA TRP A 285 -21.22 7.72 -4.25
C TRP A 285 -19.93 8.56 -4.30
N GLY A 286 -19.89 9.52 -5.17
CA GLY A 286 -18.81 10.48 -5.31
C GLY A 286 -19.33 11.85 -5.72
N VAL A 287 -18.45 12.84 -5.70
CA VAL A 287 -18.80 14.18 -6.19
C VAL A 287 -18.78 14.23 -7.72
N PRO A 288 -19.55 15.10 -8.37
CA PRO A 288 -19.51 15.34 -9.80
C PRO A 288 -18.09 15.67 -10.30
N GLY A 289 -17.78 15.31 -11.53
CA GLY A 289 -16.55 15.64 -12.21
C GLY A 289 -15.88 14.48 -12.91
N GLY A 290 -14.96 14.80 -13.79
CA GLY A 290 -14.28 13.84 -14.66
C GLY A 290 -12.89 14.29 -15.11
N GLY A 291 -12.38 13.63 -16.13
CA GLY A 291 -11.05 13.92 -16.69
C GLY A 291 -11.02 15.14 -17.58
N LEU A 292 -9.86 15.75 -17.67
CA LEU A 292 -9.62 16.84 -18.62
C LEU A 292 -9.55 16.30 -20.05
N ASP A 293 -10.11 17.03 -20.98
CA ASP A 293 -9.91 16.82 -22.42
C ASP A 293 -8.53 17.33 -22.88
N PRO A 294 -8.01 16.84 -24.00
CA PRO A 294 -6.73 17.30 -24.52
C PRO A 294 -6.69 18.82 -24.74
N GLY A 295 -5.80 19.52 -24.03
CA GLY A 295 -5.65 20.97 -24.11
C GLY A 295 -6.63 21.77 -23.25
N GLU A 296 -7.50 21.12 -22.49
CA GLU A 296 -8.44 21.73 -21.56
C GLU A 296 -7.75 22.15 -20.26
N ASP A 297 -8.06 23.31 -19.73
CA ASP A 297 -7.65 23.69 -18.37
C ASP A 297 -8.66 23.19 -17.32
N HIS A 298 -8.22 23.17 -16.05
CA HIS A 298 -9.03 22.64 -14.96
C HIS A 298 -10.37 23.38 -14.77
N LEU A 299 -10.42 24.70 -15.00
CA LEU A 299 -11.65 25.47 -14.83
C LEU A 299 -12.66 25.21 -15.97
N ALA A 300 -12.16 25.05 -17.19
CA ALA A 300 -12.96 24.63 -18.33
C ALA A 300 -13.56 23.23 -18.10
N ALA A 301 -12.73 22.29 -17.63
CA ALA A 301 -13.17 20.95 -17.26
C ALA A 301 -14.29 20.97 -16.19
N VAL A 302 -14.13 21.78 -15.12
CA VAL A 302 -15.18 21.95 -14.10
C VAL A 302 -16.51 22.39 -14.73
N ARG A 303 -16.49 23.39 -15.58
CA ARG A 303 -17.72 23.91 -16.24
C ARG A 303 -18.33 22.89 -17.18
N ARG A 304 -17.51 22.16 -17.95
CA ARG A 304 -17.97 21.10 -18.85
C ARG A 304 -18.65 19.97 -18.06
N GLU A 305 -18.00 19.44 -17.02
CA GLU A 305 -18.51 18.34 -16.20
C GLU A 305 -19.83 18.73 -15.49
N LEU A 306 -19.91 19.94 -14.92
CA LEU A 306 -21.15 20.42 -14.29
C LEU A 306 -22.30 20.53 -15.32
N ARG A 307 -22.02 20.94 -16.54
CA ARG A 307 -22.99 20.96 -17.63
C ARG A 307 -23.39 19.54 -18.08
N GLU A 308 -22.41 18.67 -18.26
CA GLU A 308 -22.64 17.30 -18.75
C GLU A 308 -23.36 16.43 -17.70
N GLU A 309 -22.94 16.45 -16.43
CA GLU A 309 -23.52 15.59 -15.40
C GLU A 309 -24.79 16.20 -14.76
N LEU A 310 -24.87 17.53 -14.64
CA LEU A 310 -25.97 18.20 -13.90
C LEU A 310 -26.91 19.02 -14.80
N ALA A 311 -26.61 19.19 -16.07
CA ALA A 311 -27.30 20.10 -16.99
C ALA A 311 -27.34 21.56 -16.47
N ARG A 312 -26.25 22.02 -15.79
CA ARG A 312 -26.18 23.35 -15.16
C ARG A 312 -24.94 24.12 -15.65
N GLU A 313 -25.18 25.38 -16.02
CA GLU A 313 -24.14 26.33 -16.42
C GLU A 313 -24.01 27.53 -15.47
N ASP A 314 -24.99 27.71 -14.59
CA ASP A 314 -25.15 28.87 -13.71
C ASP A 314 -24.53 28.67 -12.32
N LEU A 315 -23.85 27.54 -12.08
CA LEU A 315 -23.26 27.23 -10.79
C LEU A 315 -22.02 28.09 -10.50
N GLN A 316 -21.96 28.63 -9.29
CA GLN A 316 -20.78 29.39 -8.86
C GLN A 316 -19.63 28.45 -8.54
N VAL A 317 -18.56 28.55 -9.35
CA VAL A 317 -17.30 27.88 -9.09
C VAL A 317 -16.50 28.70 -8.11
N GLY A 318 -16.23 28.12 -6.95
CA GLY A 318 -15.52 28.75 -5.84
C GLY A 318 -14.02 28.42 -5.81
N PRO A 319 -13.40 28.47 -4.62
CA PRO A 319 -11.97 28.19 -4.47
C PRO A 319 -11.63 26.72 -4.70
N TRP A 320 -10.40 26.45 -5.10
CA TRP A 320 -9.80 25.12 -5.02
C TRP A 320 -9.61 24.71 -3.55
N ILE A 321 -9.95 23.46 -3.21
CA ILE A 321 -10.01 22.99 -1.82
C ILE A 321 -9.25 21.69 -1.60
N GLY A 322 -8.27 21.40 -2.40
CA GLY A 322 -7.42 20.25 -2.22
C GLY A 322 -7.16 19.46 -3.50
N ARG A 323 -6.39 18.42 -3.34
CA ARG A 323 -6.03 17.49 -4.40
C ARG A 323 -6.11 16.06 -3.91
N ARG A 324 -6.14 15.11 -4.86
CA ARG A 324 -6.13 13.69 -4.59
C ARG A 324 -5.37 12.96 -5.70
N CYS A 325 -4.62 11.93 -5.33
CA CYS A 325 -3.97 11.06 -6.30
C CYS A 325 -4.37 9.61 -6.01
N ARG A 326 -4.90 8.92 -7.00
CA ARG A 326 -5.26 7.50 -6.86
C ARG A 326 -4.94 6.71 -8.11
N THR A 327 -4.60 5.44 -7.93
CA THR A 327 -4.43 4.49 -9.04
C THR A 327 -5.60 3.49 -9.03
N PHE A 328 -6.17 3.23 -10.20
CA PHE A 328 -7.32 2.34 -10.36
C PHE A 328 -7.32 1.68 -11.72
N TRP A 329 -8.11 0.62 -11.86
CA TRP A 329 -8.28 -0.13 -13.11
C TRP A 329 -9.48 0.38 -13.91
N LEU A 330 -9.22 0.79 -15.16
CA LEU A 330 -10.26 1.14 -16.13
C LEU A 330 -9.94 0.49 -17.49
N GLY A 331 -10.02 -0.88 -17.55
CA GLY A 331 -9.54 -1.63 -18.71
C GLY A 331 -8.00 -1.63 -18.85
N ARG A 332 -7.32 -0.78 -18.13
CA ARG A 332 -5.88 -0.67 -17.89
C ARG A 332 -5.65 0.07 -16.58
N TRP A 333 -4.50 -0.11 -15.97
CA TRP A 333 -4.12 0.69 -14.81
C TRP A 333 -3.92 2.15 -15.20
N MET A 334 -4.48 3.06 -14.40
CA MET A 334 -4.39 4.51 -14.58
C MET A 334 -4.15 5.19 -13.25
N THR A 335 -3.27 6.17 -13.23
CA THR A 335 -3.13 7.11 -12.12
C THR A 335 -3.95 8.35 -12.43
N GLN A 336 -4.87 8.72 -11.55
CA GLN A 336 -5.68 9.93 -11.68
C GLN A 336 -5.25 10.94 -10.62
N ARG A 337 -4.89 12.14 -11.08
CA ARG A 337 -4.65 13.31 -10.23
C ARG A 337 -5.88 14.18 -10.28
N GLU A 338 -6.51 14.37 -9.14
CA GLU A 338 -7.73 15.15 -9.01
C GLU A 338 -7.42 16.49 -8.36
N ARG A 339 -7.95 17.58 -8.92
CA ARG A 339 -8.08 18.86 -8.26
C ARG A 339 -9.53 19.06 -7.84
N TRP A 340 -9.72 19.44 -6.59
CA TRP A 340 -11.04 19.60 -6.01
C TRP A 340 -11.40 21.08 -5.92
N VAL A 341 -12.63 21.41 -6.31
CA VAL A 341 -13.17 22.77 -6.26
C VAL A 341 -14.47 22.78 -5.46
N LEU A 342 -14.64 23.79 -4.61
CA LEU A 342 -15.89 24.02 -3.90
C LEU A 342 -16.85 24.76 -4.83
N CYS A 343 -18.06 24.23 -5.01
CA CYS A 343 -19.15 24.90 -5.70
C CYS A 343 -20.33 25.07 -4.74
N ARG A 344 -21.11 26.14 -4.91
CA ARG A 344 -22.29 26.41 -4.08
C ARG A 344 -23.52 26.57 -4.96
N ALA A 345 -24.63 26.01 -4.51
CA ALA A 345 -25.91 26.14 -5.19
C ALA A 345 -27.08 26.05 -4.19
N GLU A 346 -28.21 26.58 -4.57
CA GLU A 346 -29.48 26.18 -3.97
C GLU A 346 -29.80 24.74 -4.35
N PRO A 347 -30.46 23.95 -3.46
CA PRO A 347 -30.85 22.59 -3.82
C PRO A 347 -31.74 22.58 -5.07
N PHE A 348 -31.42 21.68 -5.99
CA PHE A 348 -32.24 21.46 -7.19
C PHE A 348 -32.34 19.97 -7.48
N GLU A 349 -33.31 19.60 -8.27
CA GLU A 349 -33.44 18.23 -8.81
C GLU A 349 -32.88 18.20 -10.24
N VAL A 350 -32.08 17.18 -10.53
CA VAL A 350 -31.64 16.92 -11.90
C VAL A 350 -32.74 16.15 -12.62
N ASP A 351 -33.08 16.58 -13.83
CA ASP A 351 -34.11 15.92 -14.62
C ASP A 351 -33.83 14.42 -14.78
N PRO A 352 -34.74 13.53 -14.34
CA PRO A 352 -34.60 12.10 -14.52
C PRO A 352 -34.38 11.66 -15.96
N ALA A 353 -34.83 12.43 -16.95
CA ALA A 353 -34.55 12.17 -18.35
C ALA A 353 -33.07 12.40 -18.67
N HIS A 354 -32.48 13.45 -18.11
CA HIS A 354 -31.04 13.72 -18.25
C HIS A 354 -30.20 12.63 -17.55
N VAL A 355 -30.55 12.23 -16.33
CA VAL A 355 -29.86 11.15 -15.61
C VAL A 355 -29.84 9.84 -16.42
N ARG A 356 -30.93 9.53 -17.12
CA ARG A 356 -30.98 8.34 -18.00
C ARG A 356 -29.98 8.41 -19.16
N THR A 357 -29.64 9.58 -19.68
CA THR A 357 -28.62 9.72 -20.72
C THR A 357 -27.22 9.39 -20.21
N LEU A 358 -26.95 9.67 -18.93
CA LEU A 358 -25.67 9.42 -18.26
C LEU A 358 -25.46 7.94 -17.87
N SER A 359 -26.50 7.13 -17.99
CA SER A 359 -26.44 5.70 -17.61
C SER A 359 -25.41 4.93 -18.44
N ALA A 360 -25.12 5.38 -19.67
CA ALA A 360 -24.06 4.80 -20.51
C ALA A 360 -22.65 4.98 -19.91
N GLU A 361 -22.45 6.03 -19.11
CA GLU A 361 -21.21 6.36 -18.43
C GLU A 361 -21.13 5.75 -17.02
N GLY A 362 -22.13 4.98 -16.62
CA GLY A 362 -22.19 4.35 -15.31
C GLY A 362 -22.79 5.23 -14.21
N ILE A 363 -23.41 6.35 -14.56
CA ILE A 363 -24.10 7.24 -13.63
C ILE A 363 -25.56 6.79 -13.52
N GLY A 364 -26.02 6.48 -12.30
CA GLY A 364 -27.35 5.92 -12.05
C GLY A 364 -28.29 6.80 -11.24
N GLU A 365 -27.77 7.66 -10.40
CA GLU A 365 -28.54 8.46 -9.47
C GLU A 365 -27.77 9.71 -9.04
N LEU A 366 -28.49 10.81 -8.80
CA LEU A 366 -27.95 12.01 -8.14
C LEU A 366 -28.82 12.34 -6.92
N ARG A 367 -28.16 12.65 -5.80
CA ARG A 367 -28.85 12.93 -4.54
C ARG A 367 -28.07 13.88 -3.65
N TRP A 368 -28.79 14.75 -2.94
CA TRP A 368 -28.23 15.59 -1.88
C TRP A 368 -28.08 14.80 -0.59
N TRP A 369 -26.88 14.80 -0.03
CA TRP A 369 -26.52 14.06 1.17
C TRP A 369 -25.95 14.97 2.26
N GLY A 370 -26.41 14.80 3.50
CA GLY A 370 -25.75 15.34 4.68
C GLY A 370 -24.65 14.41 5.19
N ALA A 371 -23.69 14.96 5.93
CA ALA A 371 -22.56 14.18 6.46
C ALA A 371 -23.00 13.04 7.41
N GLU A 372 -23.95 13.33 8.33
CA GLU A 372 -24.48 12.31 9.25
C GLU A 372 -25.28 11.23 8.52
N GLU A 373 -26.09 11.65 7.53
CA GLU A 373 -26.85 10.72 6.70
C GLU A 373 -25.95 9.76 5.94
N LEU A 374 -24.84 10.25 5.36
CA LEU A 374 -23.84 9.42 4.70
C LEU A 374 -23.25 8.37 5.63
N ARG A 375 -22.88 8.76 6.86
CA ARG A 375 -22.34 7.81 7.84
C ARG A 375 -23.36 6.75 8.26
N ALA A 376 -24.62 7.16 8.45
CA ALA A 376 -25.68 6.26 8.90
C ALA A 376 -26.16 5.30 7.80
N SER A 377 -26.00 5.65 6.53
CA SER A 377 -26.55 4.90 5.39
C SER A 377 -25.81 3.60 5.08
N GLY A 378 -24.55 3.45 5.52
CA GLY A 378 -23.65 2.37 5.08
C GLY A 378 -23.28 2.44 3.59
N ALA A 379 -23.58 3.55 2.91
CA ALA A 379 -23.23 3.74 1.50
C ALA A 379 -21.71 3.83 1.32
N VAL A 380 -21.21 3.18 0.28
CA VAL A 380 -19.80 3.34 -0.12
C VAL A 380 -19.62 4.72 -0.72
N VAL A 381 -18.71 5.52 -0.16
CA VAL A 381 -18.39 6.87 -0.65
C VAL A 381 -16.93 6.98 -1.03
N THR A 382 -16.63 7.87 -1.98
CA THR A 382 -15.25 8.15 -2.41
C THR A 382 -15.02 9.66 -2.55
N PRO A 383 -14.02 10.23 -1.81
CA PRO A 383 -13.16 9.58 -0.80
C PRO A 383 -13.94 9.13 0.44
N ARG A 384 -13.36 8.23 1.23
CA ARG A 384 -13.99 7.79 2.49
C ARG A 384 -14.14 8.93 3.50
N GLU A 385 -13.25 9.91 3.41
CA GLU A 385 -13.20 11.12 4.24
C GLU A 385 -14.28 12.15 3.87
N LEU A 386 -15.03 11.92 2.79
CA LEU A 386 -16.06 12.85 2.30
C LEU A 386 -17.02 13.36 3.38
N PRO A 387 -17.55 12.54 4.31
CA PRO A 387 -18.40 13.06 5.39
C PRO A 387 -17.67 14.07 6.31
N GLY A 388 -16.39 13.84 6.61
CA GLY A 388 -15.57 14.77 7.38
C GLY A 388 -15.28 16.08 6.62
N LEU A 389 -15.03 15.97 5.32
CA LEU A 389 -14.84 17.12 4.44
C LEU A 389 -16.10 18.00 4.38
N LEU A 390 -17.30 17.41 4.35
CA LEU A 390 -18.56 18.14 4.40
C LEU A 390 -18.71 18.91 5.71
N GLU A 391 -18.39 18.31 6.84
CA GLU A 391 -18.44 18.98 8.15
C GLU A 391 -17.43 20.13 8.25
N ARG A 392 -16.22 19.96 7.74
CA ARG A 392 -15.22 21.05 7.67
C ARG A 392 -15.77 22.20 6.83
N THR A 393 -16.28 21.89 5.65
CA THR A 393 -16.84 22.88 4.71
C THR A 393 -18.02 23.63 5.34
N ALA A 394 -18.92 22.93 6.06
CA ALA A 394 -20.06 23.54 6.75
C ALA A 394 -19.65 24.52 7.87
N ARG A 395 -18.50 24.26 8.52
CA ARG A 395 -17.91 25.15 9.54
C ARG A 395 -17.09 26.31 8.95
N GLY A 396 -16.91 26.35 7.61
CA GLY A 396 -16.03 27.30 6.93
C GLY A 396 -14.53 26.96 7.03
N ASP A 397 -14.18 25.79 7.54
CA ASP A 397 -12.82 25.25 7.56
C ASP A 397 -12.53 24.58 6.21
N LEU A 398 -12.07 25.36 5.25
CA LEU A 398 -11.77 24.82 3.92
C LEU A 398 -10.34 24.26 3.87
N PRO A 399 -10.15 23.08 3.25
CA PRO A 399 -8.84 22.54 2.97
C PRO A 399 -7.98 23.51 2.13
N ASP A 400 -6.66 23.46 2.35
CA ASP A 400 -5.71 24.13 1.48
C ASP A 400 -5.77 23.55 0.06
N PRO A 401 -5.59 24.37 -1.01
CA PRO A 401 -5.58 23.86 -2.40
C PRO A 401 -4.60 22.71 -2.67
N ASP A 402 -3.55 22.60 -1.87
CA ASP A 402 -2.54 21.55 -1.97
C ASP A 402 -2.71 20.41 -0.92
N GLU A 403 -3.71 20.51 -0.05
CA GLU A 403 -4.04 19.47 0.93
C GLU A 403 -4.46 18.18 0.22
N ASP A 404 -3.92 17.04 0.65
CA ASP A 404 -4.34 15.72 0.19
C ASP A 404 -5.66 15.33 0.87
N LEU A 405 -6.69 15.12 0.09
CA LEU A 405 -8.04 14.78 0.56
C LEU A 405 -8.24 13.27 0.80
N GLY A 406 -7.16 12.52 0.85
CA GLY A 406 -7.18 11.09 1.16
C GLY A 406 -7.46 10.17 -0.04
N VAL A 407 -7.60 8.87 0.23
CA VAL A 407 -7.66 7.78 -0.77
C VAL A 407 -9.09 7.29 -1.02
#